data_1e579643bdb46fcf6d1c4a58ea27177e
#
_entry.id   1e579643bdb46fcf6d1c4a58ea27177e
#
_cell.length_a   1.000
_cell.length_b   1.000
_cell.length_c   1.000
_cell.angle_alpha   90.00
_cell.angle_beta   90.00
_cell.angle_gamma   90.00
#
_symmetry.space_group_name_H-M   'P 1'
#
loop_
_entity.id
_entity.type
_entity.pdbx_description
1 polymer ?
#
loop_
_entity_poly.entity_id
_entity_poly.type
_entity_poly.pdbx_seq_one_letter_code
_entity_poly.pdbx_strand_id
1 'polypeptide(L)'
;MLVKSVLGETTGRLFLCIVIFAIIVCTLAVQSGAVRLMFAMGRDGCLPFSKSLSEVSLKTHTPVLATLVCGLGAIIILATNLQFPKVFELVTSIAILWANLAYWIVVALQLKNRIVAARNGAKTDAKFNLGRWGFPVNILALIWSTFMVINVSWPRTATYGAEWYHQYSAWIYTAGLICLGVFIYYYKSTKRLKIS
;
A
#
# COMPACT_ATOMS: atom_id res chain seq x y z
N MET A 1 17.02 18.11 17.33
CA MET A 1 17.71 18.70 18.51
C MET A 1 17.08 18.28 19.83
N LEU A 2 15.77 18.09 19.94
CA LEU A 2 15.07 17.66 21.17
C LEU A 2 15.60 16.37 21.81
N VAL A 3 15.93 15.35 21.03
CA VAL A 3 16.44 14.06 21.56
C VAL A 3 17.77 14.22 22.29
N LYS A 4 18.67 15.06 21.77
CA LYS A 4 19.96 15.33 22.43
C LYS A 4 19.84 16.15 23.69
N SER A 5 18.88 17.06 23.76
CA SER A 5 18.66 17.89 24.94
C SER A 5 18.03 17.13 26.12
N VAL A 6 17.27 16.07 25.83
CA VAL A 6 16.58 15.27 26.86
C VAL A 6 17.40 14.07 27.31
N LEU A 7 18.08 13.37 26.38
CA LEU A 7 18.80 12.12 26.67
C LEU A 7 20.33 12.28 26.87
N GLY A 8 20.85 13.50 26.73
CA GLY A 8 22.29 13.72 26.72
C GLY A 8 22.94 13.38 25.36
N GLU A 9 24.19 13.82 25.16
CA GLU A 9 24.79 13.74 23.82
C GLU A 9 25.11 12.32 23.38
N THR A 10 25.65 11.48 24.26
CA THR A 10 26.07 10.10 23.95
C THR A 10 24.87 9.20 23.76
N THR A 11 23.89 9.23 24.67
CA THR A 11 22.67 8.41 24.60
C THR A 11 21.79 8.84 23.41
N GLY A 12 21.75 10.15 23.15
CA GLY A 12 21.04 10.68 21.99
C GLY A 12 21.63 10.24 20.65
N ARG A 13 22.95 10.12 20.53
CA ARG A 13 23.63 9.58 19.32
C ARG A 13 23.33 8.10 19.13
N LEU A 14 23.41 7.28 20.17
CA LEU A 14 23.07 5.86 20.12
C LEU A 14 21.60 5.65 19.69
N PHE A 15 20.69 6.41 20.25
CA PHE A 15 19.28 6.37 19.87
C PHE A 15 19.09 6.70 18.39
N LEU A 16 19.74 7.74 17.87
CA LEU A 16 19.67 8.10 16.45
C LEU A 16 20.24 6.99 15.54
N CYS A 17 21.30 6.31 15.93
CA CYS A 17 21.84 5.17 15.17
C CYS A 17 20.80 4.02 15.10
N ILE A 18 20.14 3.71 16.21
CA ILE A 18 19.09 2.69 16.26
C ILE A 18 17.92 3.08 15.35
N VAL A 19 17.49 4.34 15.38
CA VAL A 19 16.42 4.86 14.53
C VAL A 19 16.78 4.75 13.05
N ILE A 20 18.00 5.15 12.68
CA ILE A 20 18.48 5.03 11.29
C ILE A 20 18.48 3.56 10.84
N PHE A 21 18.99 2.67 11.69
CA PHE A 21 18.98 1.24 11.39
C PHE A 21 17.56 0.70 11.22
N ALA A 22 16.63 1.07 12.10
CA ALA A 22 15.22 0.69 12.00
C ALA A 22 14.57 1.19 10.69
N ILE A 23 14.88 2.43 10.27
CA ILE A 23 14.39 2.99 9.00
C ILE A 23 14.92 2.17 7.81
N ILE A 24 16.20 1.82 7.81
CA ILE A 24 16.80 1.01 6.74
C ILE A 24 16.10 -0.35 6.65
N VAL A 25 15.93 -1.05 7.77
CA VAL A 25 15.29 -2.36 7.81
C VAL A 25 13.82 -2.26 7.33
N CYS A 26 13.09 -1.24 7.78
CA CYS A 26 11.71 -0.99 7.36
C CYS A 26 11.63 -0.73 5.84
N THR A 27 12.54 0.08 5.31
CA THR A 27 12.60 0.39 3.86
C THR A 27 12.86 -0.88 3.04
N LEU A 28 13.79 -1.73 3.47
CA LEU A 28 14.08 -3.01 2.81
C LEU A 28 12.86 -3.95 2.84
N ALA A 29 12.14 -4.01 3.96
CA ALA A 29 10.94 -4.82 4.08
C ALA A 29 9.82 -4.35 3.12
N VAL A 30 9.56 -3.05 3.08
CA VAL A 30 8.57 -2.45 2.16
C VAL A 30 8.98 -2.67 0.70
N GLN A 31 10.25 -2.44 0.37
CA GLN A 31 10.79 -2.67 -0.97
C GLN A 31 10.60 -4.13 -1.40
N SER A 32 10.93 -5.08 -0.53
CA SER A 32 10.75 -6.51 -0.78
C SER A 32 9.26 -6.86 -1.04
N GLY A 33 8.35 -6.29 -0.26
CA GLY A 33 6.91 -6.44 -0.45
C GLY A 33 6.43 -5.91 -1.80
N ALA A 34 6.88 -4.71 -2.18
CA ALA A 34 6.54 -4.08 -3.45
C ALA A 34 7.04 -4.90 -4.66
N VAL A 35 8.27 -5.41 -4.60
CA VAL A 35 8.85 -6.26 -5.65
C VAL A 35 8.07 -7.57 -5.81
N ARG A 36 7.69 -8.22 -4.70
CA ARG A 36 6.88 -9.44 -4.74
C ARG A 36 5.50 -9.19 -5.34
N LEU A 37 4.87 -8.09 -4.98
CA LEU A 37 3.56 -7.71 -5.52
C LEU A 37 3.67 -7.44 -7.03
N MET A 38 4.66 -6.67 -7.47
CA MET A 38 4.90 -6.37 -8.88
C MET A 38 5.17 -7.66 -9.68
N PHE A 39 5.98 -8.58 -9.15
CA PHE A 39 6.22 -9.88 -9.74
C PHE A 39 4.94 -10.71 -9.87
N ALA A 40 4.13 -10.80 -8.82
CA ALA A 40 2.86 -11.52 -8.84
C ALA A 40 1.90 -10.95 -9.90
N MET A 41 1.74 -9.62 -9.95
CA MET A 41 0.92 -8.95 -10.96
C MET A 41 1.47 -9.13 -12.39
N GLY A 42 2.79 -9.20 -12.54
CA GLY A 42 3.46 -9.55 -13.79
C GLY A 42 3.10 -10.97 -14.22
N ARG A 43 3.24 -11.95 -13.33
CA ARG A 43 2.92 -13.37 -13.60
C ARG A 43 1.46 -13.55 -13.97
N ASP A 44 0.54 -12.87 -13.30
CA ASP A 44 -0.89 -12.93 -13.57
C ASP A 44 -1.29 -12.14 -14.84
N GLY A 45 -0.31 -11.54 -15.50
CA GLY A 45 -0.53 -10.80 -16.73
C GLY A 45 -1.30 -9.49 -16.53
N CYS A 46 -1.35 -8.92 -15.34
CA CYS A 46 -2.11 -7.69 -15.04
C CYS A 46 -1.39 -6.41 -15.46
N LEU A 47 -0.07 -6.44 -15.61
CA LEU A 47 0.75 -5.27 -15.94
C LEU A 47 1.16 -5.23 -17.42
N PRO A 48 1.46 -4.04 -17.99
CA PRO A 48 2.22 -3.95 -19.23
C PRO A 48 3.61 -4.58 -19.01
N PHE A 49 4.18 -5.17 -20.05
CA PHE A 49 5.47 -5.90 -19.98
C PHE A 49 5.49 -7.08 -18.99
N SER A 50 4.35 -7.73 -18.78
CA SER A 50 4.16 -8.83 -17.83
C SER A 50 5.21 -9.94 -17.95
N LYS A 51 5.60 -10.33 -19.16
CA LYS A 51 6.61 -11.37 -19.38
C LYS A 51 7.95 -11.00 -18.75
N SER A 52 8.47 -9.80 -19.06
CA SER A 52 9.75 -9.35 -18.53
C SER A 52 9.73 -9.11 -17.02
N LEU A 53 8.58 -8.62 -16.47
CA LEU A 53 8.43 -8.39 -15.03
C LEU A 53 8.31 -9.71 -14.23
N SER A 54 7.88 -10.80 -14.86
CA SER A 54 7.77 -12.13 -14.28
C SER A 54 9.00 -13.02 -14.53
N GLU A 55 10.02 -12.52 -15.23
CA GLU A 55 11.26 -13.25 -15.40
C GLU A 55 12.11 -13.22 -14.13
N VAL A 56 12.55 -14.41 -13.71
CA VAL A 56 13.46 -14.59 -12.59
C VAL A 56 14.85 -14.86 -13.14
N SER A 57 15.84 -14.11 -12.71
CA SER A 57 17.22 -14.33 -13.11
C SER A 57 17.74 -15.69 -12.61
N LEU A 58 18.31 -16.48 -13.49
CA LEU A 58 18.89 -17.79 -13.16
C LEU A 58 20.10 -17.68 -12.19
N LYS A 59 20.79 -16.53 -12.18
CA LYS A 59 21.97 -16.30 -11.31
C LYS A 59 21.59 -15.89 -9.89
N THR A 60 20.59 -15.03 -9.73
CA THR A 60 20.23 -14.44 -8.45
C THR A 60 18.94 -14.99 -7.86
N HIS A 61 18.18 -15.78 -8.62
CA HIS A 61 16.86 -16.29 -8.27
C HIS A 61 15.87 -15.21 -7.82
N THR A 62 16.07 -13.98 -8.33
CA THR A 62 15.23 -12.81 -8.01
C THR A 62 14.69 -12.16 -9.28
N PRO A 63 13.53 -11.49 -9.22
CA PRO A 63 12.98 -10.73 -10.34
C PRO A 63 13.69 -9.38 -10.46
N VAL A 64 14.85 -9.38 -11.14
CA VAL A 64 15.74 -8.20 -11.25
C VAL A 64 15.02 -7.00 -11.85
N LEU A 65 14.24 -7.19 -12.91
CA LEU A 65 13.55 -6.09 -13.56
C LEU A 65 12.50 -5.45 -12.64
N ALA A 66 11.71 -6.26 -11.90
CA ALA A 66 10.75 -5.74 -10.93
C ALA A 66 11.45 -4.94 -9.82
N THR A 67 12.62 -5.43 -9.35
CA THR A 67 13.43 -4.72 -8.35
C THR A 67 13.93 -3.37 -8.87
N LEU A 68 14.45 -3.33 -10.11
CA LEU A 68 14.92 -2.09 -10.73
C LEU A 68 13.79 -1.09 -10.95
N VAL A 69 12.64 -1.54 -11.43
CA VAL A 69 11.48 -0.64 -11.65
C VAL A 69 10.99 -0.06 -10.32
N CYS A 70 10.87 -0.86 -9.26
CA CYS A 70 10.50 -0.36 -7.93
C CYS A 70 11.54 0.63 -7.38
N GLY A 71 12.83 0.30 -7.51
CA GLY A 71 13.92 1.16 -7.03
C GLY A 71 14.00 2.49 -7.79
N LEU A 72 13.92 2.47 -9.11
CA LEU A 72 13.91 3.68 -9.94
C LEU A 72 12.69 4.55 -9.65
N GLY A 73 11.51 3.94 -9.49
CA GLY A 73 10.30 4.67 -9.10
C GLY A 73 10.46 5.39 -7.76
N ALA A 74 11.05 4.73 -6.77
CA ALA A 74 11.33 5.34 -5.47
C ALA A 74 12.34 6.50 -5.58
N ILE A 75 13.39 6.34 -6.38
CA ILE A 75 14.41 7.40 -6.62
C ILE A 75 13.77 8.61 -7.31
N ILE A 76 12.93 8.41 -8.32
CA ILE A 76 12.24 9.50 -9.03
C ILE A 76 11.36 10.29 -8.06
N ILE A 77 10.55 9.61 -7.23
CA ILE A 77 9.70 10.27 -6.23
C ILE A 77 10.55 11.04 -5.22
N LEU A 78 11.65 10.46 -4.75
CA LEU A 78 12.54 11.11 -3.81
C LEU A 78 13.24 12.33 -4.42
N ALA A 79 13.68 12.24 -5.67
CA ALA A 79 14.29 13.37 -6.40
C ALA A 79 13.31 14.53 -6.59
N THR A 80 12.03 14.23 -6.88
CA THR A 80 10.98 15.25 -6.99
C THR A 80 10.78 15.99 -5.67
N ASN A 81 10.96 15.31 -4.53
CA ASN A 81 10.82 15.91 -3.21
C ASN A 81 11.91 16.96 -2.90
N LEU A 82 13.08 16.90 -3.55
CA LEU A 82 14.14 17.90 -3.38
C LEU A 82 13.69 19.30 -3.86
N GLN A 83 12.86 19.37 -4.90
CA GLN A 83 12.33 20.62 -5.43
C GLN A 83 11.00 21.01 -4.77
N PHE A 84 10.19 20.03 -4.37
CA PHE A 84 8.85 20.22 -3.83
C PHE A 84 8.67 19.47 -2.50
N PRO A 85 9.02 20.09 -1.35
CA PRO A 85 8.97 19.42 -0.04
C PRO A 85 7.59 18.84 0.34
N LYS A 86 6.51 19.43 -0.16
CA LYS A 86 5.14 18.95 0.07
C LYS A 86 4.81 17.63 -0.65
N VAL A 87 5.58 17.24 -1.67
CA VAL A 87 5.36 15.98 -2.40
C VAL A 87 5.54 14.76 -1.49
N PHE A 88 6.47 14.81 -0.56
CA PHE A 88 6.67 13.73 0.40
C PHE A 88 5.44 13.49 1.29
N GLU A 89 4.86 14.57 1.81
CA GLU A 89 3.65 14.50 2.64
C GLU A 89 2.46 13.93 1.84
N LEU A 90 2.29 14.37 0.59
CA LEU A 90 1.25 13.89 -0.30
C LEU A 90 1.41 12.40 -0.61
N VAL A 91 2.60 11.96 -1.01
CA VAL A 91 2.90 10.56 -1.33
C VAL A 91 2.69 9.66 -0.11
N THR A 92 3.13 10.10 1.06
CA THR A 92 2.95 9.36 2.32
C THR A 92 1.47 9.23 2.67
N SER A 93 0.69 10.30 2.56
CA SER A 93 -0.75 10.29 2.83
C SER A 93 -1.49 9.35 1.87
N ILE A 94 -1.15 9.37 0.58
CA ILE A 94 -1.72 8.46 -0.42
C ILE A 94 -1.37 7.01 -0.10
N ALA A 95 -0.11 6.72 0.25
CA ALA A 95 0.32 5.37 0.61
C ALA A 95 -0.44 4.83 1.83
N ILE A 96 -0.62 5.64 2.86
CA ILE A 96 -1.41 5.29 4.06
C ILE A 96 -2.88 5.05 3.69
N LEU A 97 -3.47 5.91 2.86
CA LEU A 97 -4.86 5.75 2.40
C LEU A 97 -5.05 4.43 1.66
N TRP A 98 -4.16 4.10 0.71
CA TRP A 98 -4.26 2.86 -0.07
C TRP A 98 -4.05 1.61 0.77
N ALA A 99 -3.13 1.63 1.73
CA ALA A 99 -2.95 0.54 2.67
C ALA A 99 -4.23 0.30 3.48
N ASN A 100 -4.83 1.36 4.03
CA ASN A 100 -6.09 1.26 4.79
C ASN A 100 -7.26 0.79 3.90
N LEU A 101 -7.37 1.24 2.65
CA LEU A 101 -8.37 0.77 1.71
C LEU A 101 -8.22 -0.72 1.40
N ALA A 102 -6.99 -1.20 1.20
CA ALA A 102 -6.73 -2.62 0.97
C ALA A 102 -7.17 -3.48 2.16
N TYR A 103 -6.83 -3.09 3.38
CA TYR A 103 -7.29 -3.77 4.60
C TYR A 103 -8.81 -3.69 4.74
N TRP A 104 -9.42 -2.53 4.48
CA TRP A 104 -10.87 -2.37 4.54
C TRP A 104 -11.59 -3.35 3.61
N ILE A 105 -11.14 -3.49 2.35
CA ILE A 105 -11.70 -4.42 1.38
C ILE A 105 -11.61 -5.87 1.88
N VAL A 106 -10.44 -6.28 2.39
CA VAL A 106 -10.24 -7.64 2.90
C VAL A 106 -11.15 -7.93 4.08
N VAL A 107 -11.26 -7.03 5.05
CA VAL A 107 -12.12 -7.18 6.23
C VAL A 107 -13.60 -7.21 5.84
N ALA A 108 -14.01 -6.34 4.89
CA ALA A 108 -15.39 -6.31 4.38
C ALA A 108 -15.77 -7.62 3.67
N LEU A 109 -14.89 -8.15 2.82
CA LEU A 109 -15.09 -9.44 2.16
C LEU A 109 -15.14 -10.59 3.15
N GLN A 110 -14.27 -10.58 4.16
CA GLN A 110 -14.27 -11.59 5.22
C GLN A 110 -15.56 -11.56 6.02
N LEU A 111 -16.07 -10.38 6.36
CA LEU A 111 -17.37 -10.22 7.04
C LEU A 111 -18.52 -10.75 6.17
N LYS A 112 -18.54 -10.37 4.87
CA LYS A 112 -19.52 -10.89 3.91
C LYS A 112 -19.50 -12.41 3.84
N ASN A 113 -18.31 -13.01 3.71
CA ASN A 113 -18.17 -14.47 3.65
C ASN A 113 -18.65 -15.16 4.92
N ARG A 114 -18.41 -14.58 6.10
CA ARG A 114 -18.94 -15.10 7.38
C ARG A 114 -20.47 -15.03 7.45
N ILE A 115 -21.07 -13.93 7.00
CA ILE A 115 -22.53 -13.78 6.97
C ILE A 115 -23.15 -14.83 6.03
N VAL A 116 -22.57 -15.01 4.83
CA VAL A 116 -23.03 -16.00 3.86
C VAL A 116 -22.87 -17.43 4.40
N ALA A 117 -21.73 -17.76 5.02
CA ALA A 117 -21.51 -19.07 5.63
C ALA A 117 -22.49 -19.35 6.77
N ALA A 118 -22.75 -18.36 7.63
CA ALA A 118 -23.73 -18.49 8.71
C ALA A 118 -25.15 -18.70 8.16
N ARG A 119 -25.51 -18.04 7.06
CA ARG A 119 -26.82 -18.21 6.41
C ARG A 119 -26.97 -19.58 5.74
N ASN A 120 -25.91 -20.12 5.18
CA ASN A 120 -25.92 -21.40 4.47
C ASN A 120 -25.62 -22.61 5.38
N GLY A 121 -25.45 -22.41 6.70
CA GLY A 121 -25.09 -23.47 7.64
C GLY A 121 -23.71 -24.11 7.39
N ALA A 122 -22.89 -23.50 6.54
CA ALA A 122 -21.57 -24.00 6.18
C ALA A 122 -20.57 -23.69 7.31
N LYS A 123 -19.88 -24.73 7.80
CA LYS A 123 -18.74 -24.54 8.71
C LYS A 123 -17.57 -23.96 7.91
N THR A 124 -17.02 -22.87 8.39
CA THR A 124 -15.83 -22.26 7.79
C THR A 124 -14.62 -23.11 8.18
N ASP A 125 -14.01 -23.82 7.22
CA ASP A 125 -12.79 -24.63 7.40
C ASP A 125 -11.51 -23.79 7.55
N ALA A 126 -11.62 -22.61 8.12
CA ALA A 126 -10.47 -21.77 8.37
C ALA A 126 -9.61 -22.35 9.49
N LYS A 127 -8.32 -22.58 9.22
CA LYS A 127 -7.34 -23.07 10.23
C LYS A 127 -7.25 -22.17 11.46
N PHE A 128 -7.54 -20.88 11.31
CA PHE A 128 -7.62 -19.91 12.39
C PHE A 128 -9.05 -19.40 12.52
N ASN A 129 -9.71 -19.76 13.61
CA ASN A 129 -11.09 -19.37 13.87
C ASN A 129 -11.23 -18.79 15.29
N LEU A 130 -11.60 -17.51 15.37
CA LEU A 130 -11.91 -16.84 16.64
C LEU A 130 -13.27 -17.28 17.24
N GLY A 131 -13.94 -18.28 16.67
CA GLY A 131 -15.25 -18.72 17.14
C GLY A 131 -16.27 -17.57 17.20
N ARG A 132 -16.96 -17.46 18.35
CA ARG A 132 -18.01 -16.45 18.57
C ARG A 132 -17.51 -15.01 18.52
N TRP A 133 -16.23 -14.76 18.86
CA TRP A 133 -15.61 -13.44 18.87
C TRP A 133 -15.24 -12.93 17.46
N GLY A 134 -15.19 -13.81 16.48
CA GLY A 134 -14.79 -13.41 15.13
C GLY A 134 -15.74 -12.42 14.45
N PHE A 135 -17.04 -12.46 14.76
CA PHE A 135 -18.02 -11.53 14.19
C PHE A 135 -17.89 -10.11 14.79
N PRO A 136 -17.89 -9.92 16.12
CA PRO A 136 -17.72 -8.58 16.69
C PRO A 136 -16.34 -7.97 16.38
N VAL A 137 -15.28 -8.78 16.36
CA VAL A 137 -13.94 -8.29 15.99
C VAL A 137 -13.91 -7.78 14.56
N ASN A 138 -14.52 -8.47 13.59
CA ASN A 138 -14.59 -8.00 12.21
C ASN A 138 -15.39 -6.70 12.05
N ILE A 139 -16.49 -6.56 12.81
CA ILE A 139 -17.28 -5.32 12.80
C ILE A 139 -16.46 -4.15 13.34
N LEU A 140 -15.80 -4.33 14.49
CA LEU A 140 -14.94 -3.31 15.08
C LEU A 140 -13.78 -2.94 14.13
N ALA A 141 -13.15 -3.93 13.50
CA ALA A 141 -12.09 -3.70 12.51
C ALA A 141 -12.60 -2.90 11.30
N LEU A 142 -13.82 -3.19 10.83
CA LEU A 142 -14.43 -2.47 9.71
C LEU A 142 -14.76 -1.02 10.09
N ILE A 143 -15.35 -0.79 11.28
CA ILE A 143 -15.63 0.55 11.78
C ILE A 143 -14.33 1.35 11.93
N TRP A 144 -13.30 0.76 12.53
CA TRP A 144 -12.00 1.40 12.70
C TRP A 144 -11.34 1.74 11.36
N SER A 145 -11.32 0.80 10.42
CA SER A 145 -10.76 1.03 9.09
C SER A 145 -11.52 2.11 8.33
N THR A 146 -12.86 2.15 8.43
CA THR A 146 -13.68 3.20 7.83
C THR A 146 -13.35 4.56 8.43
N PHE A 147 -13.25 4.63 9.77
CA PHE A 147 -12.84 5.85 10.45
C PHE A 147 -11.46 6.34 9.99
N MET A 148 -10.48 5.42 9.87
CA MET A 148 -9.13 5.76 9.40
C MET A 148 -9.11 6.25 7.95
N VAL A 149 -9.86 5.60 7.04
CA VAL A 149 -9.97 6.05 5.64
C VAL A 149 -10.55 7.45 5.57
N ILE A 150 -11.63 7.74 6.30
CA ILE A 150 -12.24 9.08 6.34
C ILE A 150 -11.26 10.08 6.96
N ASN A 151 -10.62 9.73 8.07
CA ASN A 151 -9.71 10.61 8.80
C ASN A 151 -8.50 11.03 7.95
N VAL A 152 -7.86 10.06 7.26
CA VAL A 152 -6.69 10.33 6.39
C VAL A 152 -7.09 11.11 5.14
N SER A 153 -8.30 10.85 4.62
CA SER A 153 -8.80 11.53 3.41
C SER A 153 -9.38 12.92 3.68
N TRP A 154 -9.55 13.29 4.97
CA TRP A 154 -10.18 14.56 5.33
C TRP A 154 -9.28 15.73 4.94
N PRO A 155 -9.80 16.72 4.20
CA PRO A 155 -9.02 17.89 3.80
C PRO A 155 -8.64 18.71 5.03
N ARG A 156 -7.33 18.87 5.28
CA ARG A 156 -6.79 19.63 6.41
C ARG A 156 -5.87 20.73 5.90
N THR A 157 -6.23 21.96 6.15
CA THR A 157 -5.41 23.14 5.80
C THR A 157 -4.06 23.13 6.51
N ALA A 158 -4.00 22.62 7.73
CA ALA A 158 -2.76 22.54 8.52
C ALA A 158 -1.72 21.60 7.91
N THR A 159 -2.15 20.51 7.23
CA THR A 159 -1.26 19.50 6.65
C THR A 159 -0.99 19.78 5.17
N TYR A 160 -2.02 20.14 4.40
CA TYR A 160 -1.92 20.25 2.95
C TYR A 160 -1.81 21.70 2.42
N GLY A 161 -1.94 22.71 3.32
CA GLY A 161 -1.94 24.13 2.96
C GLY A 161 -3.30 24.63 2.47
N ALA A 162 -3.35 25.93 2.10
CA ALA A 162 -4.58 26.61 1.74
C ALA A 162 -5.14 26.25 0.34
N GLU A 163 -4.29 25.72 -0.54
CA GLU A 163 -4.65 25.39 -1.91
C GLU A 163 -5.58 24.18 -1.98
N TRP A 164 -6.75 24.32 -2.60
CA TRP A 164 -7.79 23.29 -2.67
C TRP A 164 -7.32 21.98 -3.31
N TYR A 165 -6.46 22.05 -4.35
CA TYR A 165 -5.94 20.88 -5.04
C TYR A 165 -4.98 20.06 -4.18
N HIS A 166 -4.28 20.66 -3.21
CA HIS A 166 -3.50 19.94 -2.23
C HIS A 166 -4.39 19.24 -1.19
N GLN A 167 -5.47 19.88 -0.77
CA GLN A 167 -6.40 19.31 0.22
C GLN A 167 -7.13 18.07 -0.32
N TYR A 168 -7.50 18.09 -1.61
CA TYR A 168 -8.20 16.97 -2.26
C TYR A 168 -7.26 16.05 -3.04
N SER A 169 -5.95 16.22 -2.93
CA SER A 169 -4.95 15.44 -3.67
C SER A 169 -5.12 13.94 -3.49
N ALA A 170 -5.35 13.44 -2.27
CA ALA A 170 -5.56 12.03 -1.98
C ALA A 170 -6.73 11.44 -2.80
N TRP A 171 -7.84 12.15 -2.93
CA TRP A 171 -9.00 11.76 -3.73
C TRP A 171 -8.74 11.83 -5.23
N ILE A 172 -8.09 12.91 -5.69
CA ILE A 172 -7.75 13.11 -7.10
C ILE A 172 -6.81 12.01 -7.58
N TYR A 173 -5.75 11.71 -6.84
CA TYR A 173 -4.81 10.65 -7.17
C TYR A 173 -5.47 9.27 -7.10
N THR A 174 -6.32 9.02 -6.08
CA THR A 174 -7.05 7.75 -5.96
C THR A 174 -7.98 7.54 -7.14
N ALA A 175 -8.77 8.55 -7.53
CA ALA A 175 -9.63 8.49 -8.69
C ALA A 175 -8.83 8.26 -9.98
N GLY A 176 -7.71 8.97 -10.16
CA GLY A 176 -6.83 8.81 -11.32
C GLY A 176 -6.26 7.39 -11.43
N LEU A 177 -5.80 6.81 -10.32
CA LEU A 177 -5.27 5.45 -10.31
C LEU A 177 -6.36 4.39 -10.56
N ILE A 178 -7.57 4.59 -10.02
CA ILE A 178 -8.72 3.71 -10.31
C ILE A 178 -9.06 3.78 -11.81
N CYS A 179 -9.18 4.97 -12.38
CA CYS A 179 -9.44 5.16 -13.81
C CYS A 179 -8.36 4.48 -14.67
N LEU A 180 -7.10 4.64 -14.32
CA LEU A 180 -5.98 4.01 -15.02
C LEU A 180 -6.02 2.49 -14.89
N GLY A 181 -6.32 1.95 -13.72
CA GLY A 181 -6.50 0.52 -13.50
C GLY A 181 -7.65 -0.07 -14.33
N VAL A 182 -8.80 0.60 -14.35
CA VAL A 182 -9.95 0.23 -15.15
C VAL A 182 -9.61 0.28 -16.65
N PHE A 183 -8.93 1.34 -17.11
CA PHE A 183 -8.48 1.46 -18.50
C PHE A 183 -7.55 0.29 -18.91
N ILE A 184 -6.55 -0.03 -18.10
CA ILE A 184 -5.63 -1.15 -18.35
C ILE A 184 -6.40 -2.47 -18.39
N TYR A 185 -7.35 -2.66 -17.48
CA TYR A 185 -8.18 -3.86 -17.44
C TYR A 185 -9.00 -4.03 -18.71
N TYR A 186 -9.73 -3.00 -19.16
CA TYR A 186 -10.50 -3.06 -20.40
C TYR A 186 -9.62 -3.26 -21.62
N TYR A 187 -8.50 -2.55 -21.73
CA TYR A 187 -7.55 -2.70 -22.83
C TYR A 187 -7.02 -4.14 -22.97
N LYS A 188 -6.73 -4.78 -21.83
CA LYS A 188 -6.26 -6.17 -21.81
C LYS A 188 -7.37 -7.19 -22.03
N SER A 189 -8.54 -6.97 -21.47
CA SER A 189 -9.72 -7.81 -21.67
C SER A 189 -10.09 -7.89 -23.16
N THR A 190 -10.09 -6.76 -23.84
CA THR A 190 -10.37 -6.69 -25.29
C THR A 190 -9.31 -7.43 -26.12
N LYS A 191 -8.05 -7.44 -25.70
CA LYS A 191 -7.01 -8.24 -26.39
C LYS A 191 -7.14 -9.73 -26.16
N ARG A 192 -7.57 -10.19 -24.98
CA ARG A 192 -7.81 -11.62 -24.71
C ARG A 192 -8.94 -12.19 -25.56
N LEU A 193 -10.02 -11.43 -25.75
CA LEU A 193 -11.17 -11.82 -26.56
C LEU A 193 -10.85 -11.90 -28.08
N LYS A 194 -9.79 -11.24 -28.56
CA LYS A 194 -9.36 -11.31 -29.97
C LYS A 194 -8.43 -12.48 -30.27
N ILE A 195 -7.96 -13.21 -29.28
CA ILE A 195 -6.99 -14.31 -29.42
C ILE A 195 -7.68 -15.67 -29.15
N SER A 196 -8.90 -15.66 -28.60
CA SER A 196 -9.79 -16.82 -28.49
C SER A 196 -10.72 -16.92 -29.70
#